data_bda0036a948239c7605d3f8ef953c726
#
_entry.id   bda0036a948239c7605d3f8ef953c726
#
_cell.length_a   1.000
_cell.length_b   1.000
_cell.length_c   1.000
_cell.angle_alpha   90.00
_cell.angle_beta   90.00
_cell.angle_gamma   90.00
#
_symmetry.space_group_name_H-M   'P 1'
#
loop_
_entity.id
_entity.type
_entity.pdbx_description
1 polymer ?
#
loop_
_entity_poly.entity_id
_entity_poly.type
_entity_poly.pdbx_seq_one_letter_code
_entity_poly.pdbx_strand_id
1 'polypeptide(L)'
;MKKMKNWIILLAVLLVLAALIAVGVFLLREKKPAPSQQSADTGSAQPSQAASQETLAPSGTLAPPGTEAPETEPPTAASTEAHPEDESWKLVLVNATHPLPAGFTVSLKELRNGQHVDERIYPELQQMFDDARAVEIYPLINESFRTAARQQEILDDYIASYEAQGMSHEEAVQKAHTIVAEPGTSEHQLGLAVDIVAEYDADSTATWQWLKENAWRYGFILRYPADKVEITGIDYEPWHYRYVGCPTAREITERGLCLEEYLESAG
;
A
#
# COMPACT_ATOMS: atom_id res chain seq x y z
N MET A 1 -17.85 12.95 -48.23
CA MET A 1 -16.78 13.95 -47.99
C MET A 1 -16.54 14.27 -46.53
N LYS A 2 -17.55 14.41 -45.64
CA LYS A 2 -17.35 14.68 -44.20
C LYS A 2 -16.61 13.56 -43.44
N LYS A 3 -16.91 12.30 -43.69
CA LYS A 3 -16.27 11.15 -43.03
C LYS A 3 -14.76 11.02 -43.36
N MET A 4 -14.38 11.38 -44.58
CA MET A 4 -12.98 11.30 -45.01
C MET A 4 -12.11 12.40 -44.37
N LYS A 5 -12.67 13.60 -44.14
CA LYS A 5 -11.97 14.70 -43.43
C LYS A 5 -11.68 14.32 -41.95
N ASN A 6 -12.63 13.68 -41.29
CA ASN A 6 -12.42 13.26 -39.89
C ASN A 6 -11.34 12.16 -39.74
N TRP A 7 -11.22 11.26 -40.72
CA TRP A 7 -10.17 10.24 -40.74
C TRP A 7 -8.77 10.84 -40.97
N ILE A 8 -8.67 11.86 -41.82
CA ILE A 8 -7.38 12.58 -42.07
C ILE A 8 -6.94 13.33 -40.81
N ILE A 9 -7.89 13.96 -40.08
CA ILE A 9 -7.61 14.67 -38.84
C ILE A 9 -7.16 13.65 -37.75
N LEU A 10 -7.84 12.52 -37.65
CA LEU A 10 -7.47 11.46 -36.69
C LEU A 10 -6.06 10.90 -36.95
N LEU A 11 -5.72 10.68 -38.22
CA LEU A 11 -4.39 10.21 -38.63
C LEU A 11 -3.30 11.23 -38.33
N ALA A 12 -3.58 12.51 -38.54
CA ALA A 12 -2.65 13.60 -38.24
C ALA A 12 -2.40 13.72 -36.72
N VAL A 13 -3.42 13.58 -35.89
CA VAL A 13 -3.30 13.60 -34.43
C VAL A 13 -2.49 12.40 -33.93
N LEU A 14 -2.70 11.20 -34.49
CA LEU A 14 -1.92 10.01 -34.14
C LEU A 14 -0.44 10.14 -34.52
N LEU A 15 -0.13 10.76 -35.67
CA LEU A 15 1.25 11.02 -36.09
C LEU A 15 1.97 12.03 -35.20
N VAL A 16 1.27 13.07 -34.73
CA VAL A 16 1.82 14.05 -33.79
C VAL A 16 2.08 13.41 -32.42
N LEU A 17 1.17 12.58 -31.92
CA LEU A 17 1.35 11.82 -30.68
C LEU A 17 2.54 10.88 -30.76
N ALA A 18 2.69 10.14 -31.87
CA ALA A 18 3.83 9.24 -32.07
C ALA A 18 5.18 10.02 -32.13
N ALA A 19 5.19 11.21 -32.73
CA ALA A 19 6.38 12.06 -32.77
C ALA A 19 6.74 12.59 -31.36
N LEU A 20 5.77 12.98 -30.55
CA LEU A 20 5.99 13.45 -29.17
C LEU A 20 6.53 12.33 -28.26
N ILE A 21 6.03 11.10 -28.42
CA ILE A 21 6.54 9.92 -27.70
C ILE A 21 7.99 9.64 -28.09
N ALA A 22 8.33 9.70 -29.40
CA ALA A 22 9.69 9.49 -29.89
C ALA A 22 10.69 10.54 -29.35
N VAL A 23 10.27 11.81 -29.26
CA VAL A 23 11.08 12.89 -28.67
C VAL A 23 11.25 12.68 -27.17
N GLY A 24 10.20 12.27 -26.45
CA GLY A 24 10.27 11.94 -25.01
C GLY A 24 11.27 10.81 -24.72
N VAL A 25 11.20 9.72 -25.49
CA VAL A 25 12.14 8.58 -25.37
C VAL A 25 13.58 8.98 -25.73
N PHE A 26 13.78 9.87 -26.71
CA PHE A 26 15.11 10.36 -27.07
C PHE A 26 15.71 11.23 -25.95
N LEU A 27 14.95 12.13 -25.34
CA LEU A 27 15.40 12.99 -24.25
C LEU A 27 15.71 12.20 -22.96
N LEU A 28 14.99 11.09 -22.70
CA LEU A 28 15.28 10.20 -21.58
C LEU A 28 16.56 9.37 -21.80
N ARG A 29 16.92 9.09 -23.04
CA ARG A 29 18.16 8.35 -23.38
C ARG A 29 19.45 9.17 -23.16
N GLU A 30 19.38 10.49 -23.27
CA GLU A 30 20.55 11.37 -23.07
C GLU A 30 20.87 11.65 -21.59
N LYS A 31 20.00 11.27 -20.64
CA LYS A 31 20.20 11.45 -19.19
C LYS A 31 20.87 10.28 -18.48
N LYS A 32 21.40 9.29 -19.19
CA LYS A 32 22.12 8.19 -18.56
C LYS A 32 23.53 8.65 -18.16
N PRO A 33 23.89 8.67 -16.85
CA PRO A 33 25.25 9.08 -16.45
C PRO A 33 26.28 8.07 -16.96
N ALA A 34 27.43 8.58 -17.42
CA ALA A 34 28.57 7.80 -17.85
C ALA A 34 29.14 6.99 -16.67
N PRO A 35 29.64 5.76 -16.89
CA PRO A 35 30.28 4.97 -15.85
C PRO A 35 31.60 5.65 -15.43
N SER A 36 31.74 5.90 -14.12
CA SER A 36 32.98 6.39 -13.51
C SER A 36 34.09 5.34 -13.67
N GLN A 37 35.16 5.71 -14.35
CA GLN A 37 36.41 4.95 -14.37
C GLN A 37 37.05 4.98 -12.98
N GLN A 38 37.17 3.83 -12.35
CA GLN A 38 37.98 3.62 -11.17
C GLN A 38 39.36 3.16 -11.62
N SER A 39 40.36 3.98 -11.26
CA SER A 39 41.78 3.75 -11.55
C SER A 39 42.23 2.49 -10.81
N ALA A 40 42.93 1.64 -11.55
CA ALA A 40 43.69 0.53 -11.02
C ALA A 40 44.95 1.03 -10.32
N ASP A 41 45.17 0.57 -9.08
CA ASP A 41 46.51 0.57 -8.51
C ASP A 41 46.90 -0.85 -8.13
N THR A 42 48.10 -1.21 -8.55
CA THR A 42 48.72 -2.51 -8.52
C THR A 42 49.43 -2.76 -7.21
N GLY A 43 49.23 -3.92 -6.57
CA GLY A 43 49.99 -4.36 -5.40
C GLY A 43 49.91 -5.87 -5.21
N SER A 44 50.91 -6.53 -5.71
CA SER A 44 51.30 -7.94 -5.66
C SER A 44 51.25 -8.57 -4.26
N ALA A 45 50.77 -9.79 -4.12
CA ALA A 45 51.44 -11.00 -3.64
C ALA A 45 50.49 -12.14 -3.31
N GLN A 46 50.67 -13.26 -4.01
CA GLN A 46 50.28 -14.62 -3.64
C GLN A 46 51.53 -15.30 -3.01
N PRO A 47 51.53 -16.54 -2.48
CA PRO A 47 50.50 -17.60 -2.38
C PRO A 47 50.49 -18.40 -1.04
N SER A 48 49.62 -19.37 -0.92
CA SER A 48 49.90 -20.77 -0.50
C SER A 48 48.74 -21.39 0.27
N GLN A 49 48.09 -22.40 -0.30
CA GLN A 49 47.98 -23.83 0.04
C GLN A 49 47.47 -24.13 1.48
N ALA A 50 46.69 -25.11 1.77
CA ALA A 50 46.21 -26.34 1.17
C ALA A 50 45.17 -27.00 2.12
N ALA A 51 44.23 -27.70 1.52
CA ALA A 51 43.72 -29.02 1.83
C ALA A 51 43.54 -29.48 3.31
N SER A 52 42.34 -29.98 3.68
CA SER A 52 42.07 -31.44 3.69
C SER A 52 40.67 -31.72 4.19
N GLN A 53 40.07 -32.68 3.51
CA GLN A 53 38.90 -33.46 3.87
C GLN A 53 39.08 -34.21 5.18
N GLU A 54 38.00 -34.50 5.93
CA GLU A 54 37.68 -35.89 6.23
C GLU A 54 36.29 -36.06 6.91
N THR A 55 35.58 -36.95 6.33
CA THR A 55 34.41 -37.73 6.70
C THR A 55 34.53 -38.42 8.04
N LEU A 56 33.42 -38.67 8.78
CA LEU A 56 32.97 -39.94 9.33
C LEU A 56 31.79 -39.78 10.32
N ALA A 57 30.66 -40.41 10.00
CA ALA A 57 29.73 -40.93 10.99
C ALA A 57 30.20 -42.36 11.35
N PRO A 58 29.80 -42.98 12.45
CA PRO A 58 28.49 -43.61 12.52
C PRO A 58 27.84 -43.82 13.91
N SER A 59 26.54 -44.10 13.86
CA SER A 59 25.70 -45.01 14.66
C SER A 59 26.00 -45.35 16.12
N GLY A 60 24.92 -45.36 16.93
CA GLY A 60 24.82 -46.07 18.19
C GLY A 60 23.45 -45.98 18.86
N THR A 61 22.58 -46.90 18.51
CA THR A 61 21.31 -47.28 19.18
C THR A 61 21.51 -47.70 20.64
N LEU A 62 20.55 -47.34 21.52
CA LEU A 62 19.93 -48.20 22.55
C LEU A 62 18.97 -47.40 23.47
N ALA A 63 17.72 -47.81 23.50
CA ALA A 63 16.75 -47.65 24.60
C ALA A 63 16.53 -49.05 25.22
N PRO A 64 15.69 -49.24 26.27
CA PRO A 64 15.13 -48.45 27.36
C PRO A 64 15.48 -49.11 28.77
N PRO A 65 14.81 -48.97 29.91
CA PRO A 65 13.37 -48.91 30.18
C PRO A 65 12.89 -47.95 31.30
N GLY A 66 11.64 -47.63 31.22
CA GLY A 66 10.60 -47.23 32.09
C GLY A 66 10.77 -46.84 33.55
N THR A 67 10.10 -45.77 33.94
CA THR A 67 9.47 -45.61 35.26
C THR A 67 8.28 -44.66 35.13
N GLU A 68 7.20 -45.06 35.80
CA GLU A 68 5.89 -44.50 35.87
C GLU A 68 5.85 -42.99 36.16
N ALA A 69 4.89 -42.32 35.50
CA ALA A 69 4.46 -40.94 35.75
C ALA A 69 3.69 -40.83 37.08
N PRO A 70 3.76 -39.68 37.76
CA PRO A 70 2.64 -39.20 38.55
C PRO A 70 1.74 -38.36 37.66
N GLU A 71 0.48 -38.73 37.64
CA GLU A 71 -0.66 -37.99 37.09
C GLU A 71 -0.71 -36.61 37.73
N THR A 72 -0.38 -35.58 36.93
CA THR A 72 -0.59 -34.18 37.33
C THR A 72 -1.79 -33.72 36.57
N GLU A 73 -2.85 -33.34 37.29
CA GLU A 73 -4.06 -32.72 36.79
C GLU A 73 -3.69 -31.54 35.85
N PRO A 74 -4.46 -31.34 34.75
CA PRO A 74 -4.22 -30.21 33.88
C PRO A 74 -4.46 -28.90 34.66
N PRO A 75 -3.61 -27.87 34.50
CA PRO A 75 -3.87 -26.58 35.10
C PRO A 75 -5.20 -26.08 34.55
N THR A 76 -6.13 -25.84 35.46
CA THR A 76 -7.36 -25.09 35.20
C THR A 76 -6.97 -23.83 34.43
N ALA A 77 -7.36 -23.77 33.16
CA ALA A 77 -7.27 -22.56 32.37
C ALA A 77 -8.03 -21.47 33.13
N ALA A 78 -7.28 -20.57 33.73
CA ALA A 78 -7.84 -19.28 34.14
C ALA A 78 -8.36 -18.64 32.86
N SER A 79 -9.66 -18.64 32.70
CA SER A 79 -10.34 -17.79 31.74
C SER A 79 -10.01 -16.34 32.14
N THR A 80 -8.96 -15.82 31.54
CA THR A 80 -8.81 -14.38 31.45
C THR A 80 -10.00 -13.94 30.59
N GLU A 81 -11.03 -13.43 31.24
CA GLU A 81 -12.06 -12.64 30.53
C GLU A 81 -11.28 -11.53 29.82
N ALA A 82 -11.06 -11.71 28.53
CA ALA A 82 -10.60 -10.64 27.67
C ALA A 82 -11.69 -9.59 27.77
N HIS A 83 -11.40 -8.48 28.47
CA HIS A 83 -12.16 -7.25 28.27
C HIS A 83 -12.24 -7.06 26.75
N PRO A 84 -13.43 -6.79 26.19
CA PRO A 84 -13.51 -6.43 24.78
C PRO A 84 -12.55 -5.25 24.61
N GLU A 85 -11.44 -5.49 23.91
CA GLU A 85 -10.52 -4.42 23.60
C GLU A 85 -11.31 -3.36 22.86
N ASP A 86 -11.17 -2.12 23.27
CA ASP A 86 -11.84 -1.01 22.60
C ASP A 86 -11.39 -0.97 21.14
N GLU A 87 -12.21 -1.49 20.24
CA GLU A 87 -11.94 -1.57 18.81
C GLU A 87 -12.40 -0.31 18.05
N SER A 88 -12.93 0.69 18.78
CA SER A 88 -13.44 1.94 18.19
C SER A 88 -12.42 2.69 17.36
N TRP A 89 -11.14 2.54 17.67
CA TRP A 89 -10.04 3.15 16.92
C TRP A 89 -10.00 2.75 15.44
N LYS A 90 -10.48 1.54 15.10
CA LYS A 90 -10.54 1.03 13.72
C LYS A 90 -11.55 1.78 12.87
N LEU A 91 -12.58 2.32 13.51
CA LEU A 91 -13.78 2.90 12.88
C LEU A 91 -13.83 4.43 12.95
N VAL A 92 -12.73 5.07 13.34
CA VAL A 92 -12.65 6.55 13.31
C VAL A 92 -12.83 7.03 11.87
N LEU A 93 -13.93 7.71 11.60
CA LEU A 93 -14.19 8.34 10.31
C LEU A 93 -13.41 9.64 10.22
N VAL A 94 -12.61 9.78 9.16
CA VAL A 94 -11.92 11.02 8.81
C VAL A 94 -12.18 11.32 7.34
N ASN A 95 -12.81 12.45 7.07
CA ASN A 95 -13.10 12.97 5.73
C ASN A 95 -13.35 14.48 5.81
N ALA A 96 -13.78 15.12 4.72
CA ALA A 96 -14.00 16.56 4.64
C ALA A 96 -14.99 17.10 5.70
N THR A 97 -15.92 16.29 6.18
CA THR A 97 -16.93 16.67 7.19
C THR A 97 -16.62 16.16 8.60
N HIS A 98 -15.68 15.22 8.71
CA HIS A 98 -15.24 14.61 9.96
C HIS A 98 -13.71 14.77 10.08
N PRO A 99 -13.22 15.89 10.61
CA PRO A 99 -11.78 16.10 10.74
C PRO A 99 -11.17 15.17 11.79
N LEU A 100 -9.86 14.96 11.68
CA LEU A 100 -9.08 14.18 12.64
C LEU A 100 -9.32 14.69 14.06
N PRO A 101 -9.60 13.81 15.05
CA PRO A 101 -9.85 14.23 16.43
C PRO A 101 -8.71 15.07 17.01
N ALA A 102 -9.06 16.14 17.74
CA ALA A 102 -8.05 17.00 18.35
C ALA A 102 -7.16 16.20 19.30
N GLY A 103 -5.84 16.38 19.17
CA GLY A 103 -4.85 15.66 19.97
C GLY A 103 -4.67 14.19 19.59
N PHE A 104 -5.18 13.75 18.42
CA PHE A 104 -4.95 12.39 17.92
C PHE A 104 -3.47 12.07 17.86
N THR A 105 -3.10 10.90 18.35
CA THR A 105 -1.74 10.35 18.30
C THR A 105 -1.80 8.90 17.87
N VAL A 106 -0.76 8.43 17.19
CA VAL A 106 -0.64 7.05 16.72
C VAL A 106 0.78 6.53 16.94
N SER A 107 0.88 5.29 17.41
CA SER A 107 2.16 4.57 17.47
C SER A 107 2.47 3.98 16.09
N LEU A 108 3.59 4.39 15.52
CA LEU A 108 3.93 4.04 14.14
C LEU A 108 4.95 2.91 14.08
N LYS A 109 4.70 1.96 13.19
CA LYS A 109 5.64 0.94 12.74
C LYS A 109 6.26 1.36 11.42
N GLU A 110 7.61 1.49 11.39
CA GLU A 110 8.35 1.68 10.15
C GLU A 110 8.41 0.37 9.34
N LEU A 111 8.16 0.48 8.06
CA LEU A 111 8.22 -0.59 7.07
C LEU A 111 9.57 -0.59 6.34
N ARG A 112 9.90 -1.69 5.64
CA ARG A 112 11.20 -1.86 4.96
C ARG A 112 11.54 -0.78 3.93
N ASN A 113 10.52 -0.16 3.34
CA ASN A 113 10.69 0.90 2.34
C ASN A 113 10.61 2.31 2.93
N GLY A 114 10.70 2.45 4.27
CA GLY A 114 10.65 3.73 4.97
C GLY A 114 9.25 4.32 5.15
N GLN A 115 8.22 3.63 4.70
CA GLN A 115 6.82 3.99 4.97
C GLN A 115 6.45 3.64 6.41
N HIS A 116 5.38 4.24 6.93
CA HIS A 116 4.93 4.04 8.31
C HIS A 116 3.45 3.75 8.36
N VAL A 117 3.05 2.83 9.25
CA VAL A 117 1.64 2.53 9.52
C VAL A 117 1.40 2.48 11.02
N ASP A 118 0.15 2.55 11.45
CA ASP A 118 -0.21 2.21 12.83
C ASP A 118 0.31 0.80 13.15
N GLU A 119 1.05 0.65 14.24
CA GLU A 119 1.69 -0.63 14.60
C GLU A 119 0.68 -1.77 14.75
N ARG A 120 -0.56 -1.44 15.11
CA ARG A 120 -1.64 -2.42 15.34
C ARG A 120 -2.14 -3.10 14.06
N ILE A 121 -1.99 -2.45 12.89
CA ILE A 121 -2.43 -3.04 11.60
C ILE A 121 -1.32 -3.84 10.91
N TYR A 122 -0.08 -3.75 11.42
CA TYR A 122 1.07 -4.35 10.75
C TYR A 122 0.97 -5.87 10.56
N PRO A 123 0.49 -6.68 11.54
CA PRO A 123 0.39 -8.12 11.37
C PRO A 123 -0.50 -8.52 10.19
N GLU A 124 -1.69 -7.94 10.09
CA GLU A 124 -2.66 -8.22 9.02
C GLU A 124 -2.18 -7.71 7.67
N LEU A 125 -1.53 -6.53 7.64
CA LEU A 125 -0.92 -5.97 6.44
C LEU A 125 0.20 -6.88 5.93
N GLN A 126 1.06 -7.37 6.81
CA GLN A 126 2.14 -8.30 6.46
C GLN A 126 1.58 -9.61 5.91
N GLN A 127 0.56 -10.19 6.57
CA GLN A 127 -0.08 -11.43 6.11
C GLN A 127 -0.72 -11.25 4.73
N MET A 128 -1.42 -10.13 4.51
CA MET A 128 -1.99 -9.80 3.19
C MET A 128 -0.93 -9.78 2.09
N PHE A 129 0.22 -9.18 2.36
CA PHE A 129 1.32 -9.09 1.40
C PHE A 129 2.00 -10.43 1.16
N ASP A 130 2.14 -11.27 2.20
CA ASP A 130 2.75 -12.59 2.07
C ASP A 130 1.84 -13.53 1.27
N ASP A 131 0.54 -13.49 1.49
CA ASP A 131 -0.44 -14.29 0.73
C ASP A 131 -0.55 -13.83 -0.73
N ALA A 132 -0.45 -12.51 -0.99
CA ALA A 132 -0.36 -12.00 -2.36
C ALA A 132 0.89 -12.52 -3.08
N ARG A 133 2.04 -12.48 -2.44
CA ARG A 133 3.31 -13.00 -2.99
C ARG A 133 3.27 -14.50 -3.25
N ALA A 134 2.55 -15.26 -2.44
CA ALA A 134 2.37 -16.71 -2.63
C ALA A 134 1.64 -17.06 -3.95
N VAL A 135 0.91 -16.10 -4.53
CA VAL A 135 0.25 -16.21 -5.83
C VAL A 135 0.87 -15.29 -6.90
N GLU A 136 2.16 -14.95 -6.73
CA GLU A 136 2.97 -14.15 -7.66
C GLU A 136 2.44 -12.71 -7.89
N ILE A 137 1.68 -12.17 -6.96
CA ILE A 137 1.34 -10.75 -6.88
C ILE A 137 2.29 -10.07 -5.89
N TYR A 138 2.97 -9.01 -6.32
CA TYR A 138 4.00 -8.33 -5.53
C TYR A 138 3.55 -6.91 -5.19
N PRO A 139 2.77 -6.72 -4.11
CA PRO A 139 2.33 -5.40 -3.69
C PRO A 139 3.46 -4.60 -3.05
N LEU A 140 3.46 -3.29 -3.28
CA LEU A 140 4.32 -2.30 -2.67
C LEU A 140 3.47 -1.18 -2.08
N ILE A 141 3.77 -0.75 -0.85
CA ILE A 141 3.16 0.45 -0.29
C ILE A 141 3.86 1.67 -0.90
N ASN A 142 3.13 2.43 -1.68
CA ASN A 142 3.59 3.67 -2.29
C ASN A 142 3.49 4.86 -1.33
N GLU A 143 2.37 4.94 -0.60
CA GLU A 143 2.10 5.96 0.42
C GLU A 143 1.38 5.31 1.61
N SER A 144 1.59 5.86 2.82
CA SER A 144 0.96 5.37 4.04
C SER A 144 0.72 6.51 5.04
N PHE A 145 1.21 6.45 6.27
CA PHE A 145 1.07 7.56 7.20
C PHE A 145 1.66 8.85 6.63
N ARG A 146 0.90 9.94 6.73
CA ARG A 146 1.32 11.29 6.33
C ARG A 146 1.14 12.25 7.50
N THR A 147 2.11 13.13 7.71
CA THR A 147 1.91 14.30 8.57
C THR A 147 1.01 15.33 7.87
N ALA A 148 0.42 16.24 8.63
CA ALA A 148 -0.35 17.35 8.05
C ALA A 148 0.48 18.18 7.06
N ALA A 149 1.76 18.39 7.35
CA ALA A 149 2.68 19.10 6.46
C ALA A 149 2.86 18.36 5.13
N ARG A 150 3.09 17.03 5.18
CA ARG A 150 3.21 16.21 3.96
C ARG A 150 1.92 16.19 3.15
N GLN A 151 0.77 16.14 3.82
CA GLN A 151 -0.54 16.21 3.16
C GLN A 151 -0.74 17.53 2.42
N GLN A 152 -0.29 18.66 3.01
CA GLN A 152 -0.34 19.96 2.36
C GLN A 152 0.56 20.01 1.12
N GLU A 153 1.80 19.50 1.22
CA GLU A 153 2.72 19.45 0.07
C GLU A 153 2.09 18.69 -1.12
N ILE A 154 1.47 17.53 -0.85
CA ILE A 154 0.81 16.74 -1.89
C ILE A 154 -0.35 17.53 -2.52
N LEU A 155 -1.16 18.18 -1.72
CA LEU A 155 -2.26 19.01 -2.22
C LEU A 155 -1.77 20.16 -3.10
N ASP A 156 -0.73 20.86 -2.66
CA ASP A 156 -0.10 21.96 -3.40
C ASP A 156 0.47 21.46 -4.75
N ASP A 157 1.12 20.29 -4.77
CA ASP A 157 1.66 19.67 -5.98
C ASP A 157 0.55 19.32 -6.98
N TYR A 158 -0.59 18.79 -6.52
CA TYR A 158 -1.74 18.51 -7.39
C TYR A 158 -2.35 19.80 -7.97
N ILE A 159 -2.52 20.84 -7.14
CA ILE A 159 -3.02 22.15 -7.59
C ILE A 159 -2.09 22.71 -8.66
N ALA A 160 -0.78 22.77 -8.38
CA ALA A 160 0.21 23.26 -9.34
C ALA A 160 0.22 22.45 -10.64
N SER A 161 0.04 21.13 -10.57
CA SER A 161 -0.06 20.26 -11.74
C SER A 161 -1.27 20.58 -12.62
N TYR A 162 -2.44 20.84 -12.02
CA TYR A 162 -3.65 21.21 -12.76
C TYR A 162 -3.57 22.63 -13.33
N GLU A 163 -2.97 23.59 -12.62
CA GLU A 163 -2.67 24.92 -13.15
C GLU A 163 -1.74 24.85 -14.36
N ALA A 164 -0.71 24.00 -14.32
CA ALA A 164 0.20 23.76 -15.43
C ALA A 164 -0.51 23.14 -16.67
N GLN A 165 -1.64 22.47 -16.47
CA GLN A 165 -2.51 21.96 -17.53
C GLN A 165 -3.48 23.02 -18.07
N GLY A 166 -3.45 24.23 -17.52
CA GLY A 166 -4.24 25.39 -18.00
C GLY A 166 -5.54 25.62 -17.24
N MET A 167 -5.77 24.97 -16.11
CA MET A 167 -6.89 25.28 -15.23
C MET A 167 -6.64 26.60 -14.50
N SER A 168 -7.70 27.35 -14.17
CA SER A 168 -7.62 28.44 -13.22
C SER A 168 -7.28 27.88 -11.83
N HIS A 169 -6.76 28.72 -10.94
CA HIS A 169 -6.48 28.31 -9.56
C HIS A 169 -7.71 27.70 -8.87
N GLU A 170 -8.88 28.32 -9.01
CA GLU A 170 -10.12 27.83 -8.41
C GLU A 170 -10.52 26.45 -8.95
N GLU A 171 -10.46 26.24 -10.27
CA GLU A 171 -10.72 24.92 -10.89
C GLU A 171 -9.69 23.88 -10.46
N ALA A 172 -8.41 24.25 -10.38
CA ALA A 172 -7.33 23.37 -9.94
C ALA A 172 -7.52 22.90 -8.47
N VAL A 173 -7.88 23.83 -7.58
CA VAL A 173 -8.21 23.51 -6.17
C VAL A 173 -9.40 22.57 -6.09
N GLN A 174 -10.52 22.89 -6.78
CA GLN A 174 -11.70 22.02 -6.77
C GLN A 174 -11.37 20.62 -7.30
N LYS A 175 -10.58 20.53 -8.38
CA LYS A 175 -10.18 19.23 -8.95
C LYS A 175 -9.22 18.47 -8.04
N ALA A 176 -8.28 19.15 -7.39
CA ALA A 176 -7.37 18.51 -6.45
C ALA A 176 -8.11 17.86 -5.28
N HIS A 177 -9.15 18.52 -4.75
CA HIS A 177 -9.95 17.99 -3.64
C HIS A 177 -10.78 16.75 -3.98
N THR A 178 -10.98 16.43 -5.25
CA THR A 178 -11.61 15.14 -5.62
C THR A 178 -10.68 13.94 -5.48
N ILE A 179 -9.37 14.18 -5.22
CA ILE A 179 -8.34 13.13 -5.12
C ILE A 179 -7.56 13.26 -3.81
N VAL A 180 -7.28 14.48 -3.37
CA VAL A 180 -6.42 14.74 -2.20
C VAL A 180 -7.21 15.50 -1.14
N ALA A 181 -7.41 14.87 0.00
CA ALA A 181 -8.04 15.50 1.16
C ALA A 181 -7.16 16.62 1.72
N GLU A 182 -7.79 17.62 2.36
CA GLU A 182 -7.07 18.67 3.09
C GLU A 182 -6.31 18.12 4.31
N PRO A 183 -5.25 18.81 4.77
CA PRO A 183 -4.64 18.50 6.06
C PRO A 183 -5.66 18.49 7.20
N GLY A 184 -5.63 17.42 8.00
CA GLY A 184 -6.61 17.23 9.08
C GLY A 184 -7.87 16.47 8.65
N THR A 185 -8.03 16.15 7.36
CA THR A 185 -9.19 15.40 6.85
C THR A 185 -8.80 14.17 6.03
N SER A 186 -7.53 13.77 6.08
CA SER A 186 -6.97 12.60 5.39
C SER A 186 -6.83 11.40 6.32
N GLU A 187 -7.33 10.23 5.88
CA GLU A 187 -7.17 8.96 6.61
C GLU A 187 -5.72 8.50 6.74
N HIS A 188 -4.82 8.96 5.86
CA HIS A 188 -3.38 8.71 6.01
C HIS A 188 -2.82 9.26 7.31
N GLN A 189 -3.42 10.31 7.88
CA GLN A 189 -3.00 10.85 9.18
C GLN A 189 -3.41 9.96 10.37
N LEU A 190 -4.30 8.98 10.17
CA LEU A 190 -4.61 7.96 11.16
C LEU A 190 -3.53 6.85 11.21
N GLY A 191 -2.74 6.67 10.14
CA GLY A 191 -1.88 5.50 9.98
C GLY A 191 -2.62 4.22 9.60
N LEU A 192 -3.93 4.32 9.30
CA LEU A 192 -4.80 3.19 8.97
C LEU A 192 -5.06 3.03 7.48
N ALA A 193 -4.58 3.95 6.65
CA ALA A 193 -4.72 3.94 5.20
C ALA A 193 -3.36 3.69 4.53
N VAL A 194 -3.38 2.93 3.44
CA VAL A 194 -2.22 2.60 2.62
C VAL A 194 -2.57 2.66 1.13
N ASP A 195 -1.70 3.30 0.34
CA ASP A 195 -1.78 3.28 -1.12
C ASP A 195 -0.86 2.17 -1.65
N ILE A 196 -1.44 1.20 -2.35
CA ILE A 196 -0.75 -0.01 -2.77
C ILE A 196 -0.67 -0.07 -4.30
N VAL A 197 0.55 -0.29 -4.81
CA VAL A 197 0.86 -0.46 -6.24
C VAL A 197 1.61 -1.78 -6.46
N ALA A 198 1.90 -2.13 -7.72
CA ALA A 198 2.78 -3.25 -8.03
C ALA A 198 4.25 -2.86 -7.81
N GLU A 199 5.05 -3.76 -7.23
CA GLU A 199 6.47 -3.50 -6.92
C GLU A 199 7.35 -3.50 -8.18
N TYR A 200 7.07 -4.41 -9.12
CA TYR A 200 7.94 -4.65 -10.28
C TYR A 200 7.31 -4.29 -11.62
N ASP A 201 6.03 -3.91 -11.62
CA ASP A 201 5.29 -3.58 -12.83
C ASP A 201 4.81 -2.13 -12.76
N ALA A 202 4.92 -1.41 -13.88
CA ALA A 202 4.33 -0.08 -13.99
C ALA A 202 2.80 -0.14 -14.03
N ASP A 203 2.21 -1.29 -14.45
CA ASP A 203 0.78 -1.55 -14.44
C ASP A 203 0.37 -2.30 -13.16
N SER A 204 -0.31 -1.62 -12.28
CA SER A 204 -0.79 -2.18 -11.01
C SER A 204 -2.15 -2.91 -11.11
N THR A 205 -2.72 -3.09 -12.31
CA THR A 205 -4.08 -3.62 -12.50
C THR A 205 -4.25 -5.00 -11.84
N ALA A 206 -3.30 -5.92 -12.01
CA ALA A 206 -3.38 -7.25 -11.40
C ALA A 206 -3.32 -7.18 -9.86
N THR A 207 -2.49 -6.30 -9.30
CA THR A 207 -2.38 -6.07 -7.86
C THR A 207 -3.69 -5.51 -7.31
N TRP A 208 -4.29 -4.50 -7.95
CA TRP A 208 -5.56 -3.92 -7.51
C TRP A 208 -6.73 -4.88 -7.64
N GLN A 209 -6.74 -5.73 -8.68
CA GLN A 209 -7.75 -6.77 -8.82
C GLN A 209 -7.66 -7.78 -7.68
N TRP A 210 -6.46 -8.27 -7.36
CA TRP A 210 -6.25 -9.19 -6.25
C TRP A 210 -6.65 -8.56 -4.91
N LEU A 211 -6.27 -7.32 -4.65
CA LEU A 211 -6.62 -6.60 -3.44
C LEU A 211 -8.13 -6.42 -3.30
N LYS A 212 -8.82 -6.03 -4.37
CA LYS A 212 -10.29 -5.90 -4.39
C LYS A 212 -11.00 -7.20 -4.00
N GLU A 213 -10.45 -8.34 -4.39
CA GLU A 213 -11.03 -9.67 -4.11
C GLU A 213 -10.65 -10.20 -2.73
N ASN A 214 -9.53 -9.79 -2.15
CA ASN A 214 -8.93 -10.46 -1.00
C ASN A 214 -8.68 -9.57 0.22
N ALA A 215 -8.49 -8.26 0.08
CA ALA A 215 -8.05 -7.37 1.16
C ALA A 215 -8.97 -7.40 2.40
N TRP A 216 -10.28 -7.59 2.21
CA TRP A 216 -11.26 -7.69 3.30
C TRP A 216 -10.98 -8.84 4.28
N ARG A 217 -10.30 -9.90 3.85
CA ARG A 217 -9.92 -11.05 4.70
C ARG A 217 -8.89 -10.65 5.77
N TYR A 218 -8.16 -9.57 5.50
CA TYR A 218 -7.11 -9.01 6.36
C TYR A 218 -7.57 -7.72 7.04
N GLY A 219 -8.85 -7.39 6.96
CA GLY A 219 -9.43 -6.23 7.61
C GLY A 219 -9.31 -4.92 6.82
N PHE A 220 -8.94 -4.97 5.53
CA PHE A 220 -8.83 -3.80 4.67
C PHE A 220 -10.00 -3.71 3.68
N ILE A 221 -10.49 -2.50 3.46
CA ILE A 221 -11.52 -2.20 2.47
C ILE A 221 -10.95 -1.33 1.35
N LEU A 222 -11.46 -1.49 0.12
CA LEU A 222 -11.31 -0.49 -0.93
C LEU A 222 -12.10 0.76 -0.49
N ARG A 223 -11.39 1.82 -0.12
CA ARG A 223 -11.99 2.95 0.59
C ARG A 223 -12.86 3.85 -0.29
N TYR A 224 -12.46 4.04 -1.55
CA TYR A 224 -13.09 4.94 -2.50
C TYR A 224 -13.52 4.20 -3.76
N PRO A 225 -14.60 3.37 -3.69
CA PRO A 225 -15.11 2.65 -4.84
C PRO A 225 -15.85 3.60 -5.82
N ALA A 226 -15.84 3.24 -7.11
CA ALA A 226 -16.32 4.11 -8.18
C ALA A 226 -17.82 4.49 -8.09
N ASP A 227 -18.62 3.65 -7.46
CA ASP A 227 -20.06 3.86 -7.28
C ASP A 227 -20.42 4.62 -5.99
N LYS A 228 -19.42 5.08 -5.22
CA LYS A 228 -19.61 5.79 -3.94
C LYS A 228 -19.06 7.21 -3.91
N VAL A 229 -18.62 7.75 -5.04
CA VAL A 229 -18.02 9.09 -5.15
C VAL A 229 -18.91 10.18 -4.56
N GLU A 230 -20.22 10.11 -4.80
CA GLU A 230 -21.20 11.08 -4.27
C GLU A 230 -21.31 11.05 -2.73
N ILE A 231 -20.92 9.96 -2.08
CA ILE A 231 -20.97 9.80 -0.63
C ILE A 231 -19.61 10.14 -0.03
N THR A 232 -18.54 9.61 -0.60
CA THR A 232 -17.18 9.76 -0.06
C THR A 232 -16.56 11.13 -0.38
N GLY A 233 -17.01 11.77 -1.47
CA GLY A 233 -16.45 13.02 -1.98
C GLY A 233 -15.10 12.85 -2.70
N ILE A 234 -14.60 11.61 -2.83
CA ILE A 234 -13.31 11.29 -3.47
C ILE A 234 -13.55 10.44 -4.71
N ASP A 235 -12.83 10.72 -5.78
CA ASP A 235 -12.85 9.95 -7.02
C ASP A 235 -12.42 8.50 -6.76
N TYR A 236 -12.68 7.59 -7.72
CA TYR A 236 -12.27 6.18 -7.60
C TYR A 236 -10.76 6.01 -7.45
N GLU A 237 -10.34 5.36 -6.37
CA GLU A 237 -8.92 5.11 -6.07
C GLU A 237 -8.66 3.61 -5.87
N PRO A 238 -8.31 2.84 -6.92
CA PRO A 238 -8.09 1.40 -6.82
C PRO A 238 -6.89 1.02 -5.93
N TRP A 239 -6.03 1.96 -5.61
CA TRP A 239 -4.84 1.79 -4.78
C TRP A 239 -5.08 2.02 -3.29
N HIS A 240 -6.13 2.77 -2.89
CA HIS A 240 -6.33 3.23 -1.52
C HIS A 240 -7.15 2.25 -0.68
N TYR A 241 -6.48 1.65 0.31
CA TYR A 241 -7.06 0.67 1.22
C TYR A 241 -7.05 1.18 2.65
N ARG A 242 -8.20 1.06 3.34
CA ARG A 242 -8.39 1.45 4.73
C ARG A 242 -8.60 0.22 5.61
N TYR A 243 -7.85 0.15 6.73
CA TYR A 243 -8.05 -0.88 7.75
C TYR A 243 -9.24 -0.55 8.64
N VAL A 244 -10.14 -1.51 8.81
CA VAL A 244 -11.35 -1.42 9.65
C VAL A 244 -11.56 -2.69 10.50
N GLY A 245 -10.63 -3.65 10.44
CA GLY A 245 -10.74 -4.97 11.09
C GLY A 245 -11.54 -5.98 10.26
N CYS A 246 -11.20 -7.29 10.41
CA CYS A 246 -11.76 -8.34 9.55
C CYS A 246 -13.29 -8.48 9.57
N PRO A 247 -13.98 -8.44 10.73
CA PRO A 247 -15.43 -8.55 10.74
C PRO A 247 -16.11 -7.41 9.96
N THR A 248 -15.69 -6.17 10.22
CA THR A 248 -16.22 -4.98 9.56
C THR A 248 -15.89 -4.94 8.07
N ALA A 249 -14.64 -5.27 7.69
CA ALA A 249 -14.24 -5.31 6.28
C ALA A 249 -15.05 -6.32 5.48
N ARG A 250 -15.34 -7.47 6.06
CA ARG A 250 -16.21 -8.49 5.45
C ARG A 250 -17.61 -7.93 5.22
N GLU A 251 -18.24 -7.38 6.25
CA GLU A 251 -19.60 -6.87 6.16
C GLU A 251 -19.73 -5.73 5.13
N ILE A 252 -18.81 -4.77 5.16
CA ILE A 252 -18.74 -3.68 4.18
C ILE A 252 -18.65 -4.23 2.76
N THR A 253 -17.75 -5.21 2.53
CA THR A 253 -17.53 -5.80 1.21
C THR A 253 -18.74 -6.61 0.73
N GLU A 254 -19.31 -7.47 1.58
CA GLU A 254 -20.46 -8.31 1.24
C GLU A 254 -21.73 -7.48 0.96
N ARG A 255 -21.91 -6.37 1.66
CA ARG A 255 -23.06 -5.46 1.48
C ARG A 255 -22.82 -4.40 0.40
N GLY A 256 -21.61 -4.26 -0.13
CA GLY A 256 -21.25 -3.24 -1.11
C GLY A 256 -21.37 -1.81 -0.57
N LEU A 257 -20.98 -1.59 0.68
CA LEU A 257 -21.03 -0.29 1.37
C LEU A 257 -19.67 0.43 1.24
N CYS A 258 -19.69 1.77 1.44
CA CYS A 258 -18.51 2.51 1.88
C CYS A 258 -18.49 2.64 3.41
N LEU A 259 -17.43 3.19 3.99
CA LEU A 259 -17.28 3.32 5.44
C LEU A 259 -18.37 4.23 6.05
N GLU A 260 -18.73 5.31 5.35
CA GLU A 260 -19.79 6.23 5.75
C GLU A 260 -21.13 5.51 5.92
N GLU A 261 -21.58 4.77 4.90
CA GLU A 261 -22.83 4.01 4.92
C GLU A 261 -22.85 2.94 6.02
N TYR A 262 -21.72 2.28 6.23
CA TYR A 262 -21.58 1.29 7.31
C TYR A 262 -21.80 1.93 8.67
N LEU A 263 -21.11 3.04 8.95
CA LEU A 263 -21.22 3.73 10.25
C LEU A 263 -22.63 4.30 10.50
N GLU A 264 -23.28 4.84 9.46
CA GLU A 264 -24.68 5.28 9.55
C GLU A 264 -25.63 4.12 9.85
N SER A 265 -25.38 2.92 9.34
CA SER A 265 -26.22 1.75 9.55
C SER A 265 -26.00 1.05 10.90
N ALA A 266 -24.85 1.31 11.56
CA ALA A 266 -24.45 0.70 12.83
C ALA A 266 -24.79 1.56 14.06
N GLY A 267 -25.18 2.84 13.89
CA GLY A 267 -25.59 3.79 14.93
C GLY A 267 -27.10 3.84 15.04
#